data_7ed50c6581cdd512b35f4e9b24c788c8
#
_entry.id   7ed50c6581cdd512b35f4e9b24c788c8
#
_cell.length_a   1.000
_cell.length_b   1.000
_cell.length_c   1.000
_cell.angle_alpha   90.00
_cell.angle_beta   90.00
_cell.angle_gamma   90.00
#
_symmetry.space_group_name_H-M   'P 1'
#
loop_
_entity.id
_entity.type
_entity.pdbx_description
1 polymer ?
#
loop_
_entity_poly.entity_id
_entity_poly.type
_entity_poly.pdbx_seq_one_letter_code
_entity_poly.pdbx_strand_id
1 'polypeptide(L)'
;KVQIPFQVFAFTNEWNHYSEWDDDYSWRSRPQMPLHHEEADNRVKVGSEFSMVEFLTSDCKKSELENQMINIWRISYALCQSWRWDSHVYYQAPRRLSLSGTPLNEALVTLNQLIPQFKKSTGVQKVQCVTLTDGEAHPLSYNKFFKSQTGDASMDYMGSRSVMNGTVFIRDRHNGKTYSCKSHSHELTSALLDQLRGRFPDVNFIGIRVMDGRDANSFIRRYLN
;
A
#
# COMPACT_ATOMS: atom_id res chain seq x y z
N LYS A 1 10.28 26.62 -18.17
CA LYS A 1 9.84 25.80 -16.99
C LYS A 1 10.27 24.38 -17.24
N VAL A 2 11.08 23.81 -16.36
CA VAL A 2 11.42 22.38 -16.38
C VAL A 2 10.18 21.63 -15.88
N GLN A 3 9.62 20.76 -16.72
CA GLN A 3 8.55 19.87 -16.30
C GLN A 3 9.19 18.61 -15.71
N ILE A 4 9.04 18.43 -14.41
CA ILE A 4 9.49 17.22 -13.73
C ILE A 4 8.34 16.23 -13.76
N PRO A 5 8.51 15.03 -14.33
CA PRO A 5 7.49 13.98 -14.27
C PRO A 5 7.20 13.57 -12.84
N PHE A 6 5.92 13.38 -12.51
CA PHE A 6 5.49 12.92 -11.20
C PHE A 6 4.21 12.08 -11.29
N GLN A 7 4.03 11.23 -10.29
CA GLN A 7 2.80 10.53 -9.97
C GLN A 7 2.58 10.56 -8.46
N VAL A 8 1.33 10.74 -8.04
CA VAL A 8 0.94 10.74 -6.63
C VAL A 8 -0.15 9.70 -6.42
N PHE A 9 0.09 8.79 -5.49
CA PHE A 9 -0.83 7.71 -5.16
C PHE A 9 -1.30 7.83 -3.71
N ALA A 10 -2.57 7.53 -3.48
CA ALA A 10 -3.05 7.16 -2.16
C ALA A 10 -3.09 5.64 -2.04
N PHE A 11 -2.64 5.11 -0.91
CA PHE A 11 -2.77 3.70 -0.57
C PHE A 11 -3.77 3.54 0.58
N THR A 12 -4.67 2.58 0.46
CA THR A 12 -5.74 2.36 1.41
C THR A 12 -6.14 0.89 1.47
N ASN A 13 -6.74 0.49 2.59
CA ASN A 13 -7.46 -0.77 2.71
C ASN A 13 -8.95 -0.49 2.71
N GLU A 14 -9.67 -1.19 1.86
CA GLU A 14 -11.12 -1.21 1.92
C GLU A 14 -11.55 -2.35 2.84
N TRP A 15 -11.77 -2.05 4.12
CA TRP A 15 -12.44 -3.00 5.01
C TRP A 15 -13.88 -3.15 4.52
N ASN A 16 -14.32 -4.39 4.37
CA ASN A 16 -15.69 -4.73 3.99
C ASN A 16 -16.68 -4.22 5.06
N HIS A 17 -16.99 -2.94 5.06
CA HIS A 17 -18.17 -2.38 5.69
C HIS A 17 -19.42 -2.50 4.81
N TYR A 18 -19.37 -3.44 3.85
CA TYR A 18 -20.58 -3.78 3.11
C TYR A 18 -21.44 -4.63 4.03
N SER A 19 -22.47 -4.00 4.58
CA SER A 19 -23.61 -4.75 5.08
C SER A 19 -24.10 -5.64 3.92
N GLU A 20 -24.49 -6.88 4.24
CA GLU A 20 -25.10 -7.84 3.31
C GLU A 20 -26.36 -7.30 2.57
N TRP A 21 -26.73 -6.05 2.82
CA TRP A 21 -27.91 -5.34 2.32
C TRP A 21 -27.66 -4.50 1.05
N ASP A 22 -26.44 -4.43 0.54
CA ASP A 22 -26.15 -3.71 -0.70
C ASP A 22 -26.19 -4.69 -1.88
N ASP A 23 -27.41 -5.02 -2.32
CA ASP A 23 -27.73 -5.99 -3.41
C ASP A 23 -27.02 -5.70 -4.75
N ASP A 24 -26.45 -4.51 -4.91
CA ASP A 24 -25.81 -4.05 -6.16
C ASP A 24 -24.30 -4.29 -6.18
N TYR A 25 -23.72 -4.85 -5.11
CA TYR A 25 -22.29 -5.09 -4.99
C TYR A 25 -21.93 -6.57 -5.03
N SER A 26 -22.08 -7.17 -6.19
CA SER A 26 -21.50 -8.50 -6.37
C SER A 26 -19.98 -8.40 -6.25
N TRP A 27 -19.36 -9.28 -5.45
CA TRP A 27 -17.90 -9.48 -5.36
C TRP A 27 -17.22 -9.63 -6.74
N ARG A 28 -17.99 -9.89 -7.81
CA ARG A 28 -17.58 -10.00 -9.20
C ARG A 28 -17.25 -8.64 -9.85
N SER A 29 -17.75 -7.53 -9.31
CA SER A 29 -17.48 -6.18 -9.85
C SER A 29 -16.31 -5.46 -9.19
N ARG A 30 -15.54 -6.14 -8.32
CA ARG A 30 -14.28 -5.59 -7.82
C ARG A 30 -13.32 -5.48 -9.00
N PRO A 31 -12.85 -4.26 -9.37
CA PRO A 31 -11.79 -4.17 -10.36
C PRO A 31 -10.62 -4.97 -9.80
N GLN A 32 -10.21 -5.97 -10.56
CA GLN A 32 -9.01 -6.71 -10.24
C GLN A 32 -7.86 -5.70 -10.25
N MET A 33 -7.09 -5.67 -9.17
CA MET A 33 -5.85 -4.94 -9.15
C MET A 33 -4.98 -5.46 -10.30
N PRO A 34 -4.33 -4.57 -11.08
CA PRO A 34 -3.41 -5.00 -12.15
C PRO A 34 -2.16 -5.71 -11.62
N LEU A 35 -2.08 -5.92 -10.32
CA LEU A 35 -1.05 -6.70 -9.65
C LEU A 35 -1.35 -8.17 -9.91
N HIS A 36 -0.62 -8.79 -10.83
CA HIS A 36 -0.61 -10.23 -11.00
C HIS A 36 -0.04 -10.89 -9.73
N HIS A 37 -0.93 -11.20 -8.81
CA HIS A 37 -0.63 -12.07 -7.68
C HIS A 37 -0.88 -13.51 -8.10
N GLU A 38 0.16 -14.20 -8.54
CA GLU A 38 0.12 -15.64 -8.53
C GLU A 38 0.07 -16.11 -7.07
N GLU A 39 -0.99 -16.75 -6.68
CA GLU A 39 -1.08 -17.46 -5.41
C GLU A 39 -0.14 -18.67 -5.47
N ALA A 40 1.04 -18.52 -4.89
CA ALA A 40 2.02 -19.59 -4.82
C ALA A 40 2.58 -19.69 -3.40
N ASP A 41 2.97 -20.90 -3.01
CA ASP A 41 3.55 -21.17 -1.70
C ASP A 41 4.73 -20.25 -1.40
N ASN A 42 4.81 -19.76 -0.18
CA ASN A 42 5.84 -18.84 0.31
C ASN A 42 5.95 -17.51 -0.48
N ARG A 43 4.87 -17.05 -1.12
CA ARG A 43 4.81 -15.71 -1.70
C ARG A 43 4.09 -14.74 -0.78
N VAL A 44 4.62 -13.52 -0.70
CA VAL A 44 3.94 -12.40 -0.03
C VAL A 44 2.57 -12.21 -0.66
N LYS A 45 1.55 -12.08 0.19
CA LYS A 45 0.17 -11.82 -0.22
C LYS A 45 -0.14 -10.36 0.04
N VAL A 46 -0.52 -9.65 -1.02
CA VAL A 46 -1.17 -8.34 -0.89
C VAL A 46 -2.67 -8.61 -0.78
N GLY A 47 -3.31 -8.10 0.26
CA GLY A 47 -4.74 -8.31 0.50
C GLY A 47 -5.59 -7.82 -0.66
N SER A 48 -6.73 -8.47 -0.91
CA SER A 48 -7.70 -8.06 -1.93
C SER A 48 -8.33 -6.70 -1.60
N GLU A 49 -8.25 -6.31 -0.32
CA GLU A 49 -8.75 -5.04 0.21
C GLU A 49 -7.82 -3.87 -0.11
N PHE A 50 -6.55 -4.15 -0.41
CA PHE A 50 -5.57 -3.13 -0.73
C PHE A 50 -5.90 -2.43 -2.04
N SER A 51 -5.86 -1.12 -2.01
CA SER A 51 -6.00 -0.28 -3.20
C SER A 51 -4.90 0.78 -3.24
N MET A 52 -4.41 1.04 -4.43
CA MET A 52 -3.50 2.14 -4.71
C MET A 52 -4.12 3.00 -5.81
N VAL A 53 -4.59 4.18 -5.43
CA VAL A 53 -5.35 5.08 -6.30
C VAL A 53 -4.43 6.20 -6.76
N GLU A 54 -4.28 6.37 -8.07
CA GLU A 54 -3.53 7.49 -8.64
C GLU A 54 -4.35 8.78 -8.49
N PHE A 55 -3.84 9.73 -7.73
CA PHE A 55 -4.47 11.02 -7.49
C PHE A 55 -4.02 12.09 -8.48
N LEU A 56 -2.73 12.11 -8.78
CA LEU A 56 -2.13 13.09 -9.70
C LEU A 56 -1.11 12.41 -10.59
N THR A 57 -1.11 12.81 -11.85
CA THR A 57 -0.06 12.45 -12.79
C THR A 57 0.34 13.65 -13.65
N SER A 58 1.63 13.75 -13.94
CA SER A 58 2.12 14.73 -14.93
C SER A 58 1.89 14.29 -16.38
N ASP A 59 1.53 13.02 -16.58
CA ASP A 59 1.24 12.44 -17.91
C ASP A 59 -0.23 12.68 -18.29
N CYS A 60 -0.60 13.97 -18.33
CA CYS A 60 -1.97 14.38 -18.72
C CYS A 60 -1.97 15.82 -19.24
N LYS A 61 -3.10 16.25 -19.81
CA LYS A 61 -3.31 17.64 -20.22
C LYS A 61 -3.42 18.55 -18.99
N LYS A 62 -3.03 19.83 -19.16
CA LYS A 62 -3.08 20.81 -18.06
C LYS A 62 -4.49 20.91 -17.43
N SER A 63 -5.54 20.94 -18.23
CA SER A 63 -6.92 20.98 -17.75
C SER A 63 -7.30 19.76 -16.93
N GLU A 64 -6.76 18.60 -17.26
CA GLU A 64 -6.99 17.37 -16.50
C GLU A 64 -6.23 17.38 -15.17
N LEU A 65 -4.99 17.86 -15.15
CA LEU A 65 -4.24 18.06 -13.91
C LEU A 65 -4.97 19.01 -12.95
N GLU A 66 -5.54 20.11 -13.47
CA GLU A 66 -6.36 21.03 -12.67
C GLU A 66 -7.59 20.31 -12.08
N ASN A 67 -8.26 19.46 -12.85
CA ASN A 67 -9.38 18.65 -12.36
C ASN A 67 -8.95 17.62 -11.30
N GLN A 68 -7.80 16.98 -11.46
CA GLN A 68 -7.22 16.07 -10.47
C GLN A 68 -6.94 16.80 -9.15
N MET A 69 -6.38 18.00 -9.19
CA MET A 69 -6.14 18.83 -8.01
C MET A 69 -7.47 19.22 -7.31
N ILE A 70 -8.50 19.60 -8.08
CA ILE A 70 -9.83 19.90 -7.55
C ILE A 70 -10.43 18.66 -6.88
N ASN A 71 -10.24 17.48 -7.46
CA ASN A 71 -10.75 16.23 -6.89
C ASN A 71 -10.06 15.88 -5.56
N ILE A 72 -8.75 16.10 -5.43
CA ILE A 72 -8.06 15.94 -4.13
C ILE A 72 -8.66 16.88 -3.09
N TRP A 73 -8.90 18.14 -3.45
CA TRP A 73 -9.53 19.08 -2.53
C TRP A 73 -10.93 18.60 -2.10
N ARG A 74 -11.76 18.13 -3.05
CA ARG A 74 -13.10 17.58 -2.77
C ARG A 74 -13.04 16.37 -1.84
N ILE A 75 -12.11 15.44 -2.07
CA ILE A 75 -11.91 14.26 -1.25
C ILE A 75 -11.49 14.68 0.17
N SER A 76 -10.51 15.57 0.29
CA SER A 76 -10.05 16.08 1.58
C SER A 76 -11.18 16.76 2.35
N TYR A 77 -12.00 17.54 1.65
CA TYR A 77 -13.17 18.18 2.24
C TYR A 77 -14.20 17.14 2.71
N ALA A 78 -14.52 16.13 1.89
CA ALA A 78 -15.43 15.05 2.26
C ALA A 78 -14.97 14.30 3.51
N LEU A 79 -13.69 13.98 3.60
CA LEU A 79 -13.11 13.29 4.76
C LEU A 79 -13.12 14.14 6.02
N CYS A 80 -12.95 15.47 5.90
CA CYS A 80 -13.02 16.40 7.03
C CYS A 80 -14.46 16.69 7.47
N GLN A 81 -15.45 16.56 6.59
CA GLN A 81 -16.86 16.85 6.86
C GLN A 81 -17.57 15.81 7.72
N SER A 82 -17.11 14.58 7.75
CA SER A 82 -17.76 13.48 8.49
C SER A 82 -18.02 13.82 9.98
N TRP A 83 -17.42 14.90 10.49
CA TRP A 83 -17.52 15.39 11.86
C TRP A 83 -18.34 16.69 12.02
N ARG A 84 -18.86 17.25 10.90
CA ARG A 84 -19.60 18.53 10.93
C ARG A 84 -21.05 18.32 10.51
N TRP A 85 -21.96 18.53 11.44
CA TRP A 85 -23.41 18.37 11.26
C TRP A 85 -24.08 19.53 10.48
N ASP A 86 -23.36 20.64 10.21
CA ASP A 86 -23.89 21.91 9.71
C ASP A 86 -23.37 22.30 8.31
N SER A 87 -22.77 21.38 7.57
CA SER A 87 -22.23 21.72 6.25
C SER A 87 -23.32 21.76 5.17
N HIS A 88 -23.38 22.88 4.44
CA HIS A 88 -24.32 23.08 3.34
C HIS A 88 -23.93 22.35 2.05
N VAL A 89 -22.72 21.83 1.96
CA VAL A 89 -22.20 21.11 0.79
C VAL A 89 -21.74 19.74 1.25
N TYR A 90 -22.35 18.70 0.67
CA TYR A 90 -22.03 17.32 0.98
C TYR A 90 -21.30 16.66 -0.18
N TYR A 91 -20.05 16.27 0.02
CA TYR A 91 -19.31 15.42 -0.88
C TYR A 91 -19.18 14.02 -0.27
N GLN A 92 -19.46 13.00 -1.05
CA GLN A 92 -19.15 11.62 -0.66
C GLN A 92 -17.69 11.31 -1.00
N ALA A 93 -16.97 10.74 -0.04
CA ALA A 93 -15.68 10.14 -0.36
C ALA A 93 -15.91 8.98 -1.34
N PRO A 94 -15.10 8.86 -2.39
CA PRO A 94 -15.19 7.73 -3.30
C PRO A 94 -15.08 6.42 -2.52
N ARG A 95 -15.87 5.43 -2.90
CA ARG A 95 -15.69 4.06 -2.42
C ARG A 95 -14.24 3.68 -2.66
N ARG A 96 -13.58 2.98 -1.74
CA ARG A 96 -12.15 2.61 -1.72
C ARG A 96 -11.18 3.68 -1.21
N LEU A 97 -11.65 4.82 -0.78
CA LEU A 97 -10.87 5.81 -0.03
C LEU A 97 -11.32 5.82 1.43
N SER A 98 -11.28 4.66 2.07
CA SER A 98 -11.53 4.55 3.50
C SER A 98 -10.32 5.02 4.30
N LEU A 99 -10.57 5.85 5.33
CA LEU A 99 -9.55 6.27 6.30
C LEU A 99 -9.40 5.19 7.40
N SER A 100 -9.15 3.95 7.02
CA SER A 100 -8.92 2.89 8.00
C SER A 100 -7.71 2.05 7.62
N GLY A 101 -6.85 1.83 8.61
CA GLY A 101 -5.64 1.07 8.44
C GLY A 101 -4.50 1.81 7.73
N THR A 102 -3.29 1.26 7.84
CA THR A 102 -2.09 1.80 7.19
C THR A 102 -1.41 0.68 6.39
N PRO A 103 -1.88 0.37 5.17
CA PRO A 103 -1.32 -0.71 4.35
C PRO A 103 0.00 -0.27 3.67
N LEU A 104 0.91 0.29 4.45
CA LEU A 104 2.21 0.78 3.97
C LEU A 104 3.07 -0.36 3.42
N ASN A 105 3.04 -1.53 4.04
CA ASN A 105 3.86 -2.66 3.60
C ASN A 105 3.39 -3.18 2.23
N GLU A 106 2.08 -3.21 1.99
CA GLU A 106 1.48 -3.53 0.71
C GLU A 106 1.86 -2.50 -0.35
N ALA A 107 1.84 -1.21 0.01
CA ALA A 107 2.28 -0.13 -0.87
C ALA A 107 3.76 -0.29 -1.25
N LEU A 108 4.65 -0.60 -0.29
CA LEU A 108 6.07 -0.85 -0.56
C LEU A 108 6.28 -2.06 -1.50
N VAL A 109 5.52 -3.14 -1.31
CA VAL A 109 5.57 -4.28 -2.24
C VAL A 109 5.17 -3.86 -3.65
N THR A 110 4.13 -3.01 -3.77
CA THR A 110 3.60 -2.51 -5.04
C THR A 110 4.61 -1.62 -5.78
N LEU A 111 5.47 -0.88 -5.07
CA LEU A 111 6.53 -0.07 -5.66
C LEU A 111 7.50 -0.88 -6.54
N ASN A 112 7.65 -2.18 -6.29
CA ASN A 112 8.43 -3.07 -7.16
C ASN A 112 7.90 -3.13 -8.60
N GLN A 113 6.64 -2.79 -8.83
CA GLN A 113 6.02 -2.71 -10.16
C GLN A 113 5.89 -1.26 -10.64
N LEU A 114 5.49 -0.34 -9.77
CA LEU A 114 5.26 1.05 -10.15
C LEU A 114 6.54 1.79 -10.54
N ILE A 115 7.65 1.60 -9.82
CA ILE A 115 8.91 2.28 -10.13
C ILE A 115 9.41 1.95 -11.54
N PRO A 116 9.49 0.68 -11.97
CA PRO A 116 9.88 0.36 -13.34
C PRO A 116 8.90 0.91 -14.39
N GLN A 117 7.60 0.89 -14.10
CA GLN A 117 6.58 1.45 -15.01
C GLN A 117 6.77 2.95 -15.17
N PHE A 118 6.91 3.69 -14.06
CA PHE A 118 7.16 5.13 -14.08
C PHE A 118 8.44 5.50 -14.84
N LYS A 119 9.54 4.80 -14.56
CA LYS A 119 10.81 5.04 -15.28
C LYS A 119 10.69 4.76 -16.77
N LYS A 120 9.98 3.70 -17.15
CA LYS A 120 9.75 3.34 -18.55
C LYS A 120 8.89 4.39 -19.28
N SER A 121 7.82 4.87 -18.65
CA SER A 121 6.90 5.84 -19.27
C SER A 121 7.50 7.23 -19.40
N THR A 122 8.30 7.65 -18.40
CA THR A 122 8.86 9.01 -18.34
C THR A 122 10.28 9.14 -18.87
N GLY A 123 11.03 8.04 -18.99
CA GLY A 123 12.43 8.04 -19.39
C GLY A 123 13.40 8.59 -18.35
N VAL A 124 12.97 8.85 -17.12
CA VAL A 124 13.82 9.40 -16.05
C VAL A 124 14.82 8.38 -15.54
N GLN A 125 16.05 8.85 -15.25
CA GLN A 125 17.11 7.99 -14.71
C GLN A 125 17.10 7.93 -13.19
N LYS A 126 16.79 9.05 -12.52
CA LYS A 126 16.73 9.16 -11.06
C LYS A 126 15.31 9.45 -10.61
N VAL A 127 14.87 8.76 -9.57
CA VAL A 127 13.53 8.91 -8.99
C VAL A 127 13.65 9.26 -7.52
N GLN A 128 12.79 10.15 -7.05
CA GLN A 128 12.55 10.35 -5.62
C GLN A 128 11.18 9.76 -5.29
N CYS A 129 11.16 8.78 -4.40
CA CYS A 129 9.96 8.16 -3.89
C CYS A 129 9.70 8.68 -2.48
N VAL A 130 8.66 9.47 -2.32
CA VAL A 130 8.27 10.05 -1.03
C VAL A 130 7.02 9.35 -0.53
N THR A 131 7.09 8.80 0.67
CA THR A 131 5.96 8.18 1.35
C THR A 131 5.55 9.04 2.54
N LEU A 132 4.29 9.44 2.59
CA LEU A 132 3.68 10.19 3.68
C LEU A 132 2.67 9.31 4.41
N THR A 133 2.78 9.18 5.74
CA THR A 133 1.86 8.38 6.55
C THR A 133 1.76 8.95 7.97
N ASP A 134 0.63 8.73 8.63
CA ASP A 134 0.39 9.08 10.05
C ASP A 134 0.41 7.84 10.96
N GLY A 135 0.32 6.63 10.38
CA GLY A 135 0.23 5.37 11.11
C GLY A 135 1.45 4.45 11.00
N GLU A 136 1.45 3.41 11.81
CA GLU A 136 2.36 2.28 11.68
C GLU A 136 1.83 1.30 10.64
N ALA A 137 2.76 0.67 9.91
CA ALA A 137 2.40 -0.31 8.90
C ALA A 137 1.76 -1.56 9.51
N HIS A 138 0.75 -2.09 8.84
CA HIS A 138 0.19 -3.39 9.19
C HIS A 138 1.12 -4.53 8.76
N PRO A 139 1.06 -5.68 9.47
CA PRO A 139 1.83 -6.85 9.06
C PRO A 139 1.30 -7.40 7.72
N LEU A 140 2.22 -7.84 6.86
CA LEU A 140 1.86 -8.59 5.67
C LEU A 140 1.56 -10.06 5.98
N SER A 141 0.81 -10.67 5.08
CA SER A 141 0.63 -12.11 5.04
C SER A 141 1.41 -12.73 3.88
N TYR A 142 1.64 -14.03 3.94
CA TYR A 142 2.17 -14.82 2.84
C TYR A 142 1.34 -16.07 2.64
N ASN A 143 1.30 -16.56 1.42
CA ASN A 143 0.61 -17.81 1.10
C ASN A 143 1.44 -18.99 1.59
N LYS A 144 0.76 -19.96 2.19
CA LYS A 144 1.36 -21.21 2.65
C LYS A 144 0.52 -22.39 2.22
N PHE A 145 1.17 -23.34 1.59
CA PHE A 145 0.53 -24.60 1.23
C PHE A 145 0.50 -25.55 2.45
N PHE A 146 -0.69 -25.98 2.82
CA PHE A 146 -0.90 -26.89 3.92
C PHE A 146 -1.30 -28.26 3.38
N LYS A 147 -0.53 -29.26 3.75
CA LYS A 147 -0.86 -30.66 3.48
C LYS A 147 -1.81 -31.19 4.53
N SER A 148 -2.77 -31.98 4.11
CA SER A 148 -3.67 -32.69 5.03
C SER A 148 -2.87 -33.61 5.97
N GLN A 149 -3.26 -33.62 7.24
CA GLN A 149 -2.68 -34.53 8.23
C GLN A 149 -3.11 -35.99 8.00
N THR A 150 -4.21 -36.21 7.28
CA THR A 150 -4.73 -37.55 6.95
C THR A 150 -4.05 -38.15 5.73
N GLY A 151 -3.19 -37.43 5.03
CA GLY A 151 -2.54 -37.85 3.80
C GLY A 151 -3.45 -37.82 2.57
N ASP A 152 -4.69 -37.36 2.70
CA ASP A 152 -5.62 -37.17 1.59
C ASP A 152 -5.31 -35.85 0.88
N ALA A 153 -4.77 -35.94 -0.33
CA ALA A 153 -4.37 -34.78 -1.14
C ALA A 153 -5.58 -33.90 -1.55
N SER A 154 -6.80 -34.43 -1.51
CA SER A 154 -8.01 -33.64 -1.81
C SER A 154 -8.32 -32.62 -0.70
N MET A 155 -7.75 -32.78 0.48
CA MET A 155 -7.86 -31.86 1.62
C MET A 155 -6.67 -30.89 1.75
N ASP A 156 -5.73 -30.92 0.82
CA ASP A 156 -4.64 -29.95 0.76
C ASP A 156 -5.19 -28.57 0.36
N TYR A 157 -4.72 -27.51 0.98
CA TYR A 157 -5.22 -26.17 0.68
C TYR A 157 -4.12 -25.10 0.78
N MET A 158 -4.31 -24.02 0.01
CA MET A 158 -3.50 -22.80 0.14
C MET A 158 -4.14 -21.92 1.22
N GLY A 159 -3.41 -21.67 2.28
CA GLY A 159 -3.82 -20.78 3.35
C GLY A 159 -2.93 -19.54 3.44
N SER A 160 -3.20 -18.68 4.41
CA SER A 160 -2.45 -17.46 4.67
C SER A 160 -1.80 -17.50 6.05
N ARG A 161 -0.57 -17.04 6.17
CA ARG A 161 0.13 -16.83 7.45
C ARG A 161 0.66 -15.42 7.55
N SER A 162 0.55 -14.82 8.73
CA SER A 162 1.16 -13.53 9.01
C SER A 162 2.70 -13.65 9.05
N VAL A 163 3.38 -12.67 8.46
CA VAL A 163 4.86 -12.56 8.50
C VAL A 163 5.39 -12.38 9.92
N MET A 164 4.54 -11.96 10.87
CA MET A 164 4.91 -11.73 12.29
C MET A 164 5.04 -13.01 13.14
N ASN A 165 4.69 -14.19 12.62
CA ASN A 165 4.67 -15.42 13.39
C ASN A 165 6.01 -16.17 13.42
N GLY A 166 7.12 -15.47 13.64
CA GLY A 166 8.44 -16.10 13.78
C GLY A 166 9.53 -15.43 12.94
N THR A 167 10.69 -16.04 12.85
CA THR A 167 11.78 -15.55 12.00
C THR A 167 11.45 -15.81 10.54
N VAL A 168 11.22 -14.74 9.80
CA VAL A 168 10.90 -14.78 8.38
C VAL A 168 11.97 -14.03 7.59
N PHE A 169 12.23 -14.49 6.37
CA PHE A 169 13.13 -13.84 5.44
C PHE A 169 12.39 -13.47 4.16
N ILE A 170 12.56 -12.23 3.71
CA ILE A 170 12.12 -11.81 2.38
C ILE A 170 13.25 -12.08 1.41
N ARG A 171 12.98 -12.83 0.36
CA ARG A 171 13.91 -13.03 -0.74
C ARG A 171 13.43 -12.30 -1.98
N ASP A 172 14.24 -11.38 -2.47
CA ASP A 172 14.04 -10.76 -3.76
C ASP A 172 14.47 -11.73 -4.86
N ARG A 173 13.50 -12.25 -5.63
CA ARG A 173 13.77 -13.20 -6.71
C ARG A 173 14.48 -12.57 -7.90
N HIS A 174 14.45 -11.25 -8.03
CA HIS A 174 15.10 -10.55 -9.14
C HIS A 174 16.63 -10.51 -8.98
N ASN A 175 17.12 -10.26 -7.76
CA ASN A 175 18.56 -10.16 -7.47
C ASN A 175 19.09 -11.27 -6.57
N GLY A 176 18.22 -12.18 -6.08
CA GLY A 176 18.56 -13.31 -5.21
C GLY A 176 18.90 -12.94 -3.77
N LYS A 177 18.89 -11.64 -3.40
CA LYS A 177 19.21 -11.18 -2.05
C LYS A 177 18.12 -11.55 -1.06
N THR A 178 18.53 -11.77 0.18
CA THR A 178 17.65 -12.14 1.30
C THR A 178 17.75 -11.08 2.40
N TYR A 179 16.60 -10.69 2.93
CA TYR A 179 16.45 -9.67 3.97
C TYR A 179 15.76 -10.30 5.17
N SER A 180 16.33 -10.13 6.37
CA SER A 180 15.78 -10.68 7.61
C SER A 180 14.63 -9.80 8.10
N CYS A 181 13.51 -10.44 8.45
CA CYS A 181 12.38 -9.82 9.15
C CYS A 181 12.30 -10.47 10.53
N LYS A 182 12.62 -9.73 11.58
CA LYS A 182 12.37 -10.18 12.93
C LYS A 182 10.90 -9.94 13.28
N SER A 183 10.49 -10.34 14.47
CA SER A 183 9.08 -10.47 14.87
C SER A 183 8.29 -9.17 15.06
N HIS A 184 8.85 -8.00 14.77
CA HIS A 184 8.18 -6.71 14.96
C HIS A 184 7.74 -6.09 13.62
N SER A 185 6.61 -5.40 13.60
CA SER A 185 6.03 -4.80 12.38
C SER A 185 6.97 -3.82 11.67
N HIS A 186 7.71 -3.00 12.43
CA HIS A 186 8.66 -2.05 11.86
C HIS A 186 9.87 -2.72 11.17
N GLU A 187 10.25 -3.92 11.59
CA GLU A 187 11.36 -4.66 10.99
C GLU A 187 10.97 -5.21 9.61
N LEU A 188 9.71 -5.57 9.42
CA LEU A 188 9.18 -5.93 8.10
C LEU A 188 9.25 -4.73 7.15
N THR A 189 8.81 -3.55 7.58
CA THR A 189 8.88 -2.32 6.80
C THR A 189 10.31 -1.98 6.43
N SER A 190 11.25 -2.11 7.39
CA SER A 190 12.68 -1.91 7.14
C SER A 190 13.24 -2.89 6.12
N ALA A 191 12.89 -4.19 6.24
CA ALA A 191 13.33 -5.21 5.30
C ALA A 191 12.80 -4.97 3.87
N LEU A 192 11.55 -4.50 3.73
CA LEU A 192 10.96 -4.12 2.44
C LEU A 192 11.67 -2.88 1.84
N LEU A 193 11.99 -1.89 2.67
CA LEU A 193 12.74 -0.71 2.22
C LEU A 193 14.16 -1.08 1.78
N ASP A 194 14.83 -1.96 2.52
CA ASP A 194 16.17 -2.44 2.15
C ASP A 194 16.14 -3.27 0.87
N GLN A 195 15.07 -4.05 0.66
CA GLN A 195 14.83 -4.76 -0.59
C GLN A 195 14.67 -3.77 -1.75
N LEU A 196 13.85 -2.73 -1.59
CA LEU A 196 13.63 -1.71 -2.61
C LEU A 196 14.92 -0.92 -2.92
N ARG A 197 15.67 -0.52 -1.89
CA ARG A 197 16.99 0.14 -2.05
C ARG A 197 17.99 -0.74 -2.78
N GLY A 198 18.01 -2.03 -2.43
CA GLY A 198 18.89 -3.02 -3.07
C GLY A 198 18.52 -3.31 -4.53
N ARG A 199 17.24 -3.18 -4.89
CA ARG A 199 16.73 -3.39 -6.24
C ARG A 199 16.83 -2.13 -7.12
N PHE A 200 16.63 -0.96 -6.53
CA PHE A 200 16.59 0.33 -7.22
C PHE A 200 17.60 1.32 -6.62
N PRO A 201 18.91 1.15 -6.87
CA PRO A 201 19.96 2.00 -6.27
C PRO A 201 19.93 3.45 -6.76
N ASP A 202 19.23 3.72 -7.84
CA ASP A 202 19.01 5.02 -8.46
C ASP A 202 17.71 5.72 -8.00
N VAL A 203 17.01 5.12 -7.03
CA VAL A 203 15.81 5.68 -6.39
C VAL A 203 16.14 6.11 -4.97
N ASN A 204 15.85 7.36 -4.66
CA ASN A 204 15.92 7.88 -3.29
C ASN A 204 14.57 7.69 -2.58
N PHE A 205 14.56 6.92 -1.48
CA PHE A 205 13.36 6.66 -0.68
C PHE A 205 13.35 7.58 0.54
N ILE A 206 12.30 8.38 0.67
CA ILE A 206 12.07 9.35 1.74
C ILE A 206 10.77 8.98 2.44
N GLY A 207 10.83 8.66 3.74
CA GLY A 207 9.66 8.45 4.59
C GLY A 207 9.37 9.70 5.41
N ILE A 208 8.13 10.16 5.40
CA ILE A 208 7.65 11.27 6.24
C ILE A 208 6.51 10.73 7.09
N ARG A 209 6.67 10.78 8.41
CA ARG A 209 5.61 10.43 9.35
C ARG A 209 5.01 11.70 9.96
N VAL A 210 3.70 11.84 9.82
CA VAL A 210 2.93 12.92 10.45
C VAL A 210 2.45 12.43 11.82
N MET A 211 2.70 13.20 12.87
CA MET A 211 2.32 12.84 14.23
C MET A 211 1.92 14.08 15.03
N ASP A 212 1.07 13.89 16.02
CA ASP A 212 0.88 14.92 17.04
C ASP A 212 2.06 14.96 18.05
N GLY A 213 2.11 15.98 18.91
CA GLY A 213 3.23 16.14 19.85
C GLY A 213 3.34 15.02 20.90
N ARG A 214 2.24 14.33 21.24
CA ARG A 214 2.22 13.21 22.18
C ARG A 214 2.75 11.95 21.53
N ASP A 215 2.29 11.70 20.34
CA ASP A 215 2.73 10.54 19.55
C ASP A 215 4.19 10.66 19.15
N ALA A 216 4.67 11.86 18.80
CA ALA A 216 6.07 12.11 18.52
C ALA A 216 6.98 11.78 19.73
N ASN A 217 6.60 12.21 20.92
CA ASN A 217 7.36 11.89 22.15
C ASN A 217 7.37 10.38 22.45
N SER A 218 6.25 9.70 22.25
CA SER A 218 6.15 8.25 22.43
C SER A 218 7.01 7.51 21.40
N PHE A 219 7.00 7.96 20.16
CA PHE A 219 7.80 7.41 19.08
C PHE A 219 9.30 7.58 19.35
N ILE A 220 9.74 8.78 19.76
CA ILE A 220 11.15 9.05 20.08
C ILE A 220 11.63 8.10 21.20
N ARG A 221 10.83 7.96 22.27
CA ARG A 221 11.18 7.06 23.39
C ARG A 221 11.28 5.59 22.98
N ARG A 222 10.45 5.17 22.01
CA ARG A 222 10.36 3.75 21.61
C ARG A 222 11.42 3.35 20.59
N TYR A 223 11.83 4.27 19.71
CA TYR A 223 12.62 3.92 18.52
C TYR A 223 13.95 4.67 18.40
N LEU A 224 14.15 5.78 19.13
CA LEU A 224 15.34 6.61 19.00
C LEU A 224 16.16 6.73 20.31
N ASN A 225 15.65 6.21 21.43
CA ASN A 225 16.38 6.01 22.68
C ASN A 225 16.66 4.53 22.89
#